data_03e9f3659d476ef0ef197e664a4e2300
#
_entry.id   03e9f3659d476ef0ef197e664a4e2300
#
_cell.length_a   1.000
_cell.length_b   1.000
_cell.length_c   1.000
_cell.angle_alpha   90.00
_cell.angle_beta   90.00
_cell.angle_gamma   90.00
#
_symmetry.space_group_name_H-M   'P 1'
#
loop_
_entity.id
_entity.type
_entity.pdbx_description
1 polymer ?
#
loop_
_entity_poly.entity_id
_entity_poly.type
_entity_poly.pdbx_seq_one_letter_code
_entity_poly.pdbx_strand_id
1 'polypeptide(L)' 'MARPVWTPTDAQRRQAETMAAYGIPEADIARVLGVSKPTLRKHCATELDTGATRAKLKGR' A
#
# COMPACT_ATOMS: atom_id res chain seq x y z
N MET A 1 -17.29 -22.75 2.57
CA MET A 1 -16.75 -22.20 1.33
C MET A 1 -15.76 -21.09 1.66
N ALA A 2 -14.56 -21.21 1.16
CA ALA A 2 -13.53 -20.25 1.48
C ALA A 2 -13.73 -18.95 0.68
N ARG A 3 -13.53 -17.82 1.36
CA ARG A 3 -13.56 -16.54 0.66
C ARG A 3 -12.29 -16.39 -0.16
N PRO A 4 -12.39 -15.80 -1.35
CA PRO A 4 -11.17 -15.50 -2.09
C PRO A 4 -10.33 -14.52 -1.28
N VAL A 5 -9.04 -14.81 -1.18
CA VAL A 5 -8.11 -13.91 -0.51
C VAL A 5 -7.76 -12.79 -1.47
N TRP A 6 -7.92 -11.54 -1.02
CA TRP A 6 -7.52 -10.42 -1.86
C TRP A 6 -6.02 -10.48 -2.09
N THR A 7 -5.63 -10.42 -3.34
CA THR A 7 -4.23 -10.41 -3.73
C THR A 7 -4.01 -9.23 -4.64
N PRO A 8 -3.07 -8.34 -4.30
CA PRO A 8 -2.84 -7.17 -5.15
C PRO A 8 -2.21 -7.56 -6.47
N THR A 9 -2.63 -6.89 -7.53
CA THR A 9 -1.98 -7.01 -8.83
C THR A 9 -0.69 -6.21 -8.80
N ASP A 10 0.17 -6.41 -9.80
CA ASP A 10 1.39 -5.61 -9.91
C ASP A 10 1.07 -4.12 -9.99
N ALA A 11 0.02 -3.76 -10.71
CA ALA A 11 -0.42 -2.37 -10.80
C ALA A 11 -0.83 -1.82 -9.43
N GLN A 12 -1.56 -2.62 -8.65
CA GLN A 12 -1.97 -2.20 -7.32
C GLN A 12 -0.79 -2.06 -6.38
N ARG A 13 0.19 -2.94 -6.48
CA ARG A 13 1.40 -2.85 -5.67
C ARG A 13 2.18 -1.57 -5.98
N ARG A 14 2.34 -1.26 -7.26
CA ARG A 14 3.00 -0.02 -7.67
C ARG A 14 2.24 1.19 -7.20
N GLN A 15 0.92 1.13 -7.28
CA GLN A 15 0.07 2.23 -6.83
C GLN A 15 0.25 2.45 -5.33
N ALA A 16 0.26 1.37 -4.54
CA ALA A 16 0.47 1.47 -3.10
C ALA A 16 1.84 2.08 -2.79
N GLU A 17 2.88 1.62 -3.45
CA GLU A 17 4.23 2.13 -3.24
C GLU A 17 4.31 3.62 -3.61
N THR A 18 3.74 3.99 -4.75
CA THR A 18 3.75 5.38 -5.22
C THR A 18 3.01 6.28 -4.24
N MET A 19 1.83 5.86 -3.78
CA MET A 19 1.06 6.65 -2.85
C MET A 19 1.80 6.80 -1.52
N ALA A 20 2.44 5.72 -1.04
CA ALA A 20 3.23 5.80 0.18
C ALA A 20 4.42 6.74 0.01
N ALA A 21 5.03 6.75 -1.17
CA ALA A 21 6.14 7.65 -1.46
C ALA A 21 5.73 9.12 -1.47
N TYR A 22 4.47 9.39 -1.76
CA TYR A 22 3.92 10.75 -1.69
C TYR A 22 3.45 11.12 -0.28
N GLY A 23 3.62 10.23 0.68
CA GLY A 23 3.21 10.50 2.04
C GLY A 23 1.73 10.30 2.30
N ILE A 24 1.03 9.59 1.43
CA ILE A 24 -0.40 9.34 1.60
C ILE A 24 -0.58 8.32 2.72
N PRO A 25 -1.47 8.57 3.70
CA PRO A 25 -1.69 7.65 4.81
C PRO A 25 -2.19 6.28 4.33
N GLU A 26 -1.82 5.23 5.07
CA GLU A 26 -2.25 3.87 4.75
C GLU A 26 -3.76 3.75 4.66
N ALA A 27 -4.48 4.47 5.52
CA ALA A 27 -5.93 4.44 5.50
C ALA A 27 -6.49 4.87 4.14
N ASP A 28 -5.90 5.90 3.55
CA ASP A 28 -6.33 6.38 2.24
C ASP A 28 -5.92 5.41 1.14
N ILE A 29 -4.72 4.84 1.24
CA ILE A 29 -4.28 3.83 0.27
C ILE A 29 -5.21 2.63 0.29
N ALA A 30 -5.56 2.16 1.49
CA ALA A 30 -6.47 1.04 1.64
C ALA A 30 -7.84 1.36 1.03
N ARG A 31 -8.31 2.58 1.21
CA ARG A 31 -9.59 3.01 0.66
C ARG A 31 -9.56 3.01 -0.87
N VAL A 32 -8.48 3.51 -1.44
CA VAL A 32 -8.32 3.53 -2.91
C VAL A 32 -8.32 2.11 -3.47
N LEU A 33 -7.63 1.20 -2.79
CA LEU A 33 -7.55 -0.19 -3.23
C LEU A 33 -8.78 -1.02 -2.84
N GLY A 34 -9.66 -0.46 -2.00
CA GLY A 34 -10.89 -1.15 -1.62
C GLY A 34 -10.69 -2.23 -0.58
N VAL A 35 -9.69 -2.10 0.28
CA VAL A 35 -9.40 -3.09 1.32
C VAL A 35 -9.23 -2.39 2.67
N SER A 36 -9.18 -3.19 3.74
CA SER A 36 -8.91 -2.64 5.07
C SER A 36 -7.42 -2.41 5.27
N LYS A 37 -7.07 -1.58 6.25
CA LYS A 37 -5.66 -1.32 6.57
C LYS A 37 -4.90 -2.60 6.92
N PRO A 38 -5.44 -3.48 7.79
CA PRO A 38 -4.72 -4.72 8.10
C PRO A 38 -4.46 -5.57 6.87
N THR A 39 -5.43 -5.65 5.95
CA THR A 39 -5.26 -6.41 4.73
C THR A 39 -4.19 -5.78 3.85
N LEU A 40 -4.22 -4.46 3.73
CA LEU A 40 -3.21 -3.74 2.96
C LEU A 40 -1.81 -4.00 3.53
N ARG A 41 -1.64 -3.89 4.83
CA ARG A 41 -0.36 -4.13 5.47
C ARG A 41 0.12 -5.56 5.27
N LYS A 42 -0.79 -6.50 5.33
CA LYS A 42 -0.45 -7.90 5.18
C LYS A 42 0.10 -8.20 3.78
N HIS A 43 -0.50 -7.61 2.76
CA HIS A 43 -0.18 -7.94 1.37
C HIS A 43 0.78 -6.95 0.71
N CYS A 44 0.84 -5.74 1.20
CA CYS A 44 1.66 -4.68 0.60
C CYS A 44 2.67 -4.11 1.58
N ALA A 45 3.07 -4.88 2.60
CA ALA A 45 4.00 -4.39 3.61
C ALA A 45 5.30 -3.87 2.99
N THR A 46 5.86 -4.63 2.05
CA THR A 46 7.10 -4.25 1.39
C THR A 46 6.94 -2.95 0.61
N GLU A 47 5.86 -2.84 -0.15
CA GLU A 47 5.59 -1.65 -0.94
C GLU A 47 5.39 -0.43 -0.06
N LEU A 48 4.67 -0.59 1.04
CA LEU A 48 4.44 0.50 1.97
C LEU A 48 5.74 0.94 2.63
N ASP A 49 6.57 -0.01 3.03
CA ASP A 49 7.85 0.29 3.65
C ASP A 49 8.79 1.01 2.68
N THR A 50 8.89 0.49 1.47
CA THR A 50 9.72 1.09 0.42
C THR A 50 9.24 2.50 0.11
N GLY A 51 7.93 2.69 -0.04
CA GLY A 51 7.36 4.00 -0.33
C GLY A 51 7.61 4.98 0.79
N ALA A 52 7.42 4.55 2.04
CA ALA A 52 7.66 5.39 3.20
C ALA A 52 9.13 5.82 3.27
N THR A 53 10.05 4.90 2.96
CA THR A 53 11.47 5.22 2.95
C THR A 53 11.78 6.26 1.88
N ARG A 54 11.19 6.11 0.69
CA ARG A 54 11.36 7.10 -0.37
C ARG A 54 10.82 8.46 0.02
N ALA A 55 9.68 8.48 0.72
CA ALA A 55 9.09 9.74 1.19
C ALA A 55 10.03 10.44 2.15
N LYS A 56 10.65 9.69 3.06
CA LYS A 56 11.61 10.28 3.99
C LYS A 56 12.81 10.87 3.27
N LEU A 57 13.32 10.17 2.27
CA LEU A 57 14.46 10.67 1.50
C LEU A 57 14.10 11.92 0.72
N LYS A 58 12.92 11.97 0.15
CA LYS A 58 12.48 13.14 -0.60
C LYS A 58 12.16 14.33 0.28
N GLY A 59 11.75 14.08 1.51
CA GLY A 59 11.35 15.14 2.42
C GLY A 59 12.49 15.96 2.99
N ARG A 60 13.68 15.72 2.57
CA ARG A 60 14.86 16.41 3.10
C ARG A 60 15.10 17.75 2.43
#